data_64242f102596bb47afff0bb7f6068dbc
#
_entry.id   64242f102596bb47afff0bb7f6068dbc
#
_cell.length_a   1.000
_cell.length_b   1.000
_cell.length_c   1.000
_cell.angle_alpha   90.00
_cell.angle_beta   90.00
_cell.angle_gamma   90.00
#
_symmetry.space_group_name_H-M   'P 1'
#
loop_
_entity.id
_entity.type
_entity.pdbx_description
1 polymer ?
#
loop_
_entity_poly.entity_id
_entity_poly.type
_entity_poly.pdbx_seq_one_letter_code
_entity_poly.pdbx_strand_id
1 'polypeptide(L)'
;MPRFSIPSIPALTLAGSAVISAAFPVACSAQAQLSPQMRSEAKTLMLVCRSDYDRLCAGVQPGGGRILACLHEHSHQLSAACGQAMPRADALRNSAAAAGAIPK
;
A
#
# COMPACT_ATOMS: atom_id res chain seq x y z
N MET A 1 -50.12 -31.22 -53.72
CA MET A 1 -49.78 -30.55 -52.47
C MET A 1 -48.36 -31.01 -52.04
N PRO A 2 -47.36 -30.24 -52.24
CA PRO A 2 -46.04 -30.67 -51.78
C PRO A 2 -46.01 -30.63 -50.23
N ARG A 3 -45.69 -31.76 -49.61
CA ARG A 3 -45.45 -31.86 -48.21
C ARG A 3 -44.03 -31.35 -47.90
N PHE A 4 -43.94 -30.23 -47.27
CA PHE A 4 -42.67 -29.76 -46.76
C PHE A 4 -42.33 -30.55 -45.50
N SER A 5 -41.43 -31.49 -45.65
CA SER A 5 -40.78 -32.13 -44.50
C SER A 5 -39.80 -31.15 -43.87
N ILE A 6 -40.11 -30.73 -42.69
CA ILE A 6 -39.19 -29.92 -41.90
C ILE A 6 -38.14 -30.87 -41.33
N PRO A 7 -36.86 -30.73 -41.64
CA PRO A 7 -35.84 -31.51 -40.98
C PRO A 7 -35.73 -31.06 -39.52
N SER A 8 -35.87 -32.01 -38.62
CA SER A 8 -35.60 -31.82 -37.19
C SER A 8 -34.15 -31.43 -37.02
N ILE A 9 -33.95 -30.22 -36.52
CA ILE A 9 -32.64 -29.75 -36.12
C ILE A 9 -32.32 -30.37 -34.77
N PRO A 10 -31.27 -31.16 -34.64
CA PRO A 10 -30.86 -31.62 -33.31
C PRO A 10 -30.39 -30.42 -32.51
N ALA A 11 -30.97 -30.29 -31.33
CA ALA A 11 -30.57 -29.31 -30.34
C ALA A 11 -29.10 -29.53 -30.00
N LEU A 12 -28.24 -28.64 -30.50
CA LEU A 12 -26.88 -28.55 -30.00
C LEU A 12 -26.94 -27.91 -28.62
N THR A 13 -26.84 -28.75 -27.63
CA THR A 13 -26.57 -28.30 -26.25
C THR A 13 -25.16 -27.72 -26.22
N LEU A 14 -25.05 -26.43 -26.34
CA LEU A 14 -23.85 -25.67 -26.01
C LEU A 14 -23.76 -25.54 -24.48
N ALA A 15 -23.32 -26.60 -23.83
CA ALA A 15 -22.78 -26.55 -22.51
C ALA A 15 -21.33 -26.10 -22.62
N GLY A 16 -21.05 -24.90 -22.21
CA GLY A 16 -19.69 -24.41 -22.25
C GLY A 16 -19.55 -22.94 -21.96
N SER A 17 -20.25 -22.45 -20.97
CA SER A 17 -19.85 -21.16 -20.38
C SER A 17 -18.73 -21.40 -19.39
N ALA A 18 -17.52 -21.51 -19.88
CA ALA A 18 -16.36 -21.32 -19.05
C ALA A 18 -16.33 -19.83 -18.68
N VAL A 19 -16.90 -19.51 -17.56
CA VAL A 19 -16.67 -18.22 -16.91
C VAL A 19 -15.23 -18.23 -16.46
N ILE A 20 -14.35 -17.74 -17.30
CA ILE A 20 -13.00 -17.40 -16.86
C ILE A 20 -13.20 -16.18 -15.99
N SER A 21 -13.37 -16.40 -14.71
CA SER A 21 -13.20 -15.37 -13.71
C SER A 21 -11.73 -14.97 -13.77
N ALA A 22 -11.44 -13.97 -14.58
CA ALA A 22 -10.16 -13.29 -14.50
C ALA A 22 -10.11 -12.67 -13.10
N ALA A 23 -9.48 -13.37 -12.18
CA ALA A 23 -9.05 -12.80 -10.93
C ALA A 23 -8.02 -11.76 -11.31
N PHE A 24 -8.47 -10.52 -11.48
CA PHE A 24 -7.56 -9.40 -11.53
C PHE A 24 -6.86 -9.36 -10.17
N PRO A 25 -5.54 -9.49 -10.11
CA PRO A 25 -4.85 -9.19 -8.88
C PRO A 25 -5.14 -7.72 -8.62
N VAL A 26 -5.99 -7.46 -7.64
CA VAL A 26 -6.12 -6.12 -7.10
C VAL A 26 -4.74 -5.80 -6.58
N ALA A 27 -4.00 -4.96 -7.29
CA ALA A 27 -2.77 -4.41 -6.80
C ALA A 27 -3.13 -3.57 -5.58
N CYS A 28 -3.06 -4.19 -4.40
CA CYS A 28 -3.19 -3.47 -3.15
C CYS A 28 -2.08 -2.42 -3.16
N SER A 29 -2.47 -1.14 -3.22
CA SER A 29 -1.53 -0.06 -3.00
C SER A 29 -0.84 -0.28 -1.64
N ALA A 30 0.42 0.13 -1.48
CA ALA A 30 1.14 0.03 -0.22
C ALA A 30 0.33 0.61 0.96
N GLN A 31 -0.49 1.62 0.71
CA GLN A 31 -1.39 2.23 1.69
C GLN A 31 -2.51 1.29 2.14
N ALA A 32 -3.00 0.39 1.28
CA ALA A 32 -4.03 -0.58 1.63
C ALA A 32 -3.51 -1.69 2.55
N GLN A 33 -2.18 -1.91 2.59
CA GLN A 33 -1.54 -2.92 3.44
C GLN A 33 -1.21 -2.40 4.84
N LEU A 34 -1.23 -1.09 5.05
CA LEU A 34 -1.08 -0.49 6.37
C LEU A 34 -2.38 -0.61 7.16
N SER A 35 -2.28 -1.12 8.38
CA SER A 35 -3.43 -1.13 9.28
C SER A 35 -3.87 0.31 9.63
N PRO A 36 -5.15 0.52 10.04
CA PRO A 36 -5.60 1.83 10.50
C PRO A 36 -4.75 2.39 11.65
N GLN A 37 -4.30 1.53 12.56
CA GLN A 37 -3.43 1.91 13.67
C GLN A 37 -2.07 2.40 13.17
N MET A 38 -1.45 1.68 12.23
CA MET A 38 -0.17 2.08 11.65
C MET A 38 -0.27 3.44 10.94
N ARG A 39 -1.37 3.68 10.25
CA ARG A 39 -1.61 4.98 9.57
C ARG A 39 -1.78 6.11 10.58
N SER A 40 -2.52 5.88 11.66
CA SER A 40 -2.71 6.85 12.73
C SER A 40 -1.40 7.17 13.42
N GLU A 41 -0.59 6.17 13.72
CA GLU A 41 0.73 6.33 14.32
C GLU A 41 1.68 7.11 13.40
N ALA A 42 1.71 6.77 12.11
CA ALA A 42 2.52 7.49 11.13
C ALA A 42 2.19 8.98 11.10
N LYS A 43 0.90 9.33 11.12
CA LYS A 43 0.47 10.73 11.19
C LYS A 43 0.95 11.43 12.46
N THR A 44 0.83 10.77 13.59
CA THR A 44 1.28 11.33 14.87
C THR A 44 2.78 11.59 14.87
N LEU A 45 3.58 10.63 14.38
CA LEU A 45 5.03 10.76 14.27
C LEU A 45 5.43 11.90 13.32
N MET A 46 4.73 12.03 12.19
CA MET A 46 4.96 13.12 11.25
C MET A 46 4.65 14.48 11.86
N LEU A 47 3.59 14.60 12.66
CA LEU A 47 3.26 15.85 13.35
C LEU A 47 4.30 16.21 14.40
N VAL A 48 4.77 15.24 15.15
CA VAL A 48 5.79 15.44 16.20
C VAL A 48 7.12 15.90 15.60
N CYS A 49 7.51 15.34 14.43
CA CYS A 49 8.78 15.64 13.78
C CYS A 49 8.68 16.70 12.67
N ARG A 50 7.51 17.30 12.46
CA ARG A 50 7.30 18.19 11.31
C ARG A 50 8.26 19.38 11.28
N SER A 51 8.45 20.05 12.41
CA SER A 51 9.36 21.20 12.47
C SER A 51 10.81 20.82 12.22
N ASP A 52 11.21 19.63 12.66
CA ASP A 52 12.55 19.10 12.39
C ASP A 52 12.71 18.73 10.92
N TYR A 53 11.69 18.12 10.32
CA TYR A 53 11.66 17.86 8.90
C TYR A 53 11.80 19.16 8.09
N ASP A 54 10.98 20.15 8.38
CA ASP A 54 10.99 21.44 7.67
C ASP A 54 12.35 22.16 7.79
N ARG A 55 13.00 22.02 8.93
CA ARG A 55 14.29 22.66 9.23
C ARG A 55 15.50 21.90 8.66
N LEU A 56 15.48 20.56 8.74
CA LEU A 56 16.67 19.72 8.47
C LEU A 56 16.56 18.93 7.18
N CYS A 57 15.35 18.58 6.75
CA CYS A 57 15.09 17.61 5.69
C CYS A 57 14.12 18.10 4.62
N ALA A 58 13.87 19.40 4.52
CA ALA A 58 12.84 19.97 3.62
C ALA A 58 12.99 19.58 2.14
N GLY A 59 14.21 19.32 1.67
CA GLY A 59 14.48 18.92 0.29
C GLY A 59 14.34 17.42 0.03
N VAL A 60 14.04 16.62 1.06
CA VAL A 60 13.95 15.17 0.96
C VAL A 60 12.55 14.75 0.53
N GLN A 61 12.46 14.01 -0.58
CA GLN A 61 11.20 13.50 -1.10
C GLN A 61 10.64 12.40 -0.19
N PRO A 62 9.31 12.38 0.08
CA PRO A 62 8.67 11.31 0.84
C PRO A 62 8.80 9.94 0.14
N GLY A 63 8.81 8.89 0.94
CA GLY A 63 8.81 7.50 0.47
C GLY A 63 10.14 6.79 0.69
N GLY A 64 10.09 5.45 0.70
CA GLY A 64 11.27 4.60 0.87
C GLY A 64 12.04 4.80 2.19
N GLY A 65 11.45 5.47 3.18
CA GLY A 65 12.11 5.77 4.44
C GLY A 65 13.15 6.88 4.37
N ARG A 66 13.19 7.66 3.29
CA ARG A 66 14.17 8.73 3.07
C ARG A 66 14.12 9.83 4.11
N ILE A 67 12.91 10.25 4.52
CA ILE A 67 12.76 11.27 5.57
C ILE A 67 13.28 10.74 6.90
N LEU A 68 12.94 9.50 7.25
CA LEU A 68 13.43 8.89 8.49
C LEU A 68 14.96 8.78 8.50
N ALA A 69 15.56 8.38 7.37
CA ALA A 69 17.01 8.33 7.22
C ALA A 69 17.65 9.72 7.40
N CYS A 70 17.08 10.76 6.80
CA CYS A 70 17.54 12.13 6.98
C CYS A 70 17.47 12.58 8.44
N LEU A 71 16.36 12.28 9.14
CA LEU A 71 16.23 12.62 10.57
C LEU A 71 17.26 11.87 11.41
N HIS A 72 17.59 10.63 11.07
CA HIS A 72 18.66 9.88 11.74
C HIS A 72 20.04 10.53 11.53
N GLU A 73 20.33 10.98 10.33
CA GLU A 73 21.59 11.70 10.04
C GLU A 73 21.72 12.98 10.87
N HIS A 74 20.60 13.63 11.16
CA HIS A 74 20.53 14.84 11.98
C HIS A 74 20.09 14.60 13.43
N SER A 75 20.27 13.38 13.94
CA SER A 75 19.78 12.96 15.27
C SER A 75 20.15 13.89 16.42
N HIS A 76 21.32 14.51 16.36
CA HIS A 76 21.79 15.45 17.40
C HIS A 76 21.15 16.84 17.32
N GLN A 77 20.45 17.14 16.24
CA GLN A 77 19.81 18.43 16.00
C GLN A 77 18.28 18.35 16.11
N LEU A 78 17.73 17.18 16.40
CA LEU A 78 16.29 17.00 16.58
C LEU A 78 15.79 17.67 17.84
N SER A 79 14.55 18.15 17.81
CA SER A 79 13.82 18.50 19.02
C SER A 79 13.73 17.30 19.96
N ALA A 80 13.60 17.54 21.24
CA ALA A 80 13.47 16.47 22.24
C ALA A 80 12.29 15.54 21.90
N ALA A 81 11.15 16.11 21.50
CA ALA A 81 9.96 15.35 21.15
C ALA A 81 10.18 14.44 19.93
N CYS A 82 10.79 14.94 18.87
CA CYS A 82 11.11 14.14 17.69
C CYS A 82 12.17 13.09 18.01
N GLY A 83 13.23 13.46 18.74
CA GLY A 83 14.26 12.50 19.16
C GLY A 83 13.69 11.31 19.93
N GLN A 84 12.76 11.58 20.86
CA GLN A 84 12.06 10.53 21.62
C GLN A 84 11.10 9.69 20.75
N ALA A 85 10.61 10.25 19.67
CA ALA A 85 9.71 9.55 18.73
C ALA A 85 10.46 8.63 17.74
N MET A 86 11.75 8.84 17.54
CA MET A 86 12.54 8.09 16.54
C MET A 86 12.47 6.56 16.73
N PRO A 87 12.62 5.97 17.92
CA PRO A 87 12.51 4.53 18.09
C PRO A 87 11.14 3.97 17.67
N ARG A 88 10.07 4.73 17.89
CA ARG A 88 8.72 4.34 17.44
C ARG A 88 8.58 4.43 15.93
N ALA A 89 9.19 5.42 15.31
CA ALA A 89 9.21 5.56 13.87
C ALA A 89 9.97 4.39 13.20
N ASP A 90 11.07 3.96 13.78
CA ASP A 90 11.81 2.78 13.32
C ASP A 90 10.98 1.50 13.48
N ALA A 91 10.34 1.31 14.62
CA ALA A 91 9.48 0.17 14.88
C ALA A 91 8.30 0.12 13.88
N LEU A 92 7.68 1.27 13.61
CA LEU A 92 6.59 1.38 12.64
C LEU A 92 7.08 1.03 11.22
N ARG A 93 8.22 1.55 10.81
CA ARG A 93 8.83 1.24 9.51
C ARG A 93 9.10 -0.25 9.36
N ASN A 94 9.68 -0.88 10.39
CA ASN A 94 9.97 -2.30 10.39
C ASN A 94 8.69 -3.13 10.31
N SER A 95 7.64 -2.75 11.02
CA SER A 95 6.33 -3.41 10.95
C SER A 95 5.69 -3.25 9.57
N ALA A 96 5.78 -2.08 8.96
CA ALA A 96 5.28 -1.83 7.62
C ALA A 96 6.05 -2.64 6.56
N ALA A 97 7.36 -2.77 6.72
CA ALA A 97 8.19 -3.59 5.84
C ALA A 97 7.85 -5.08 6.00
N ALA A 98 7.63 -5.56 7.21
CA ALA A 98 7.22 -6.93 7.48
C ALA A 98 5.83 -7.25 6.91
N ALA A 99 4.93 -6.26 6.87
CA ALA A 99 3.62 -6.37 6.24
C ALA A 99 3.65 -6.24 4.72
N GLY A 100 4.82 -5.99 4.11
CA GLY A 100 4.97 -5.79 2.67
C GLY A 100 4.44 -4.44 2.16
N ALA A 101 4.16 -3.49 3.06
CA ALA A 101 3.63 -2.18 2.70
C ALA A 101 4.69 -1.22 2.16
N ILE A 102 5.95 -1.45 2.51
CA ILE A 102 7.12 -0.69 2.03
C ILE A 102 8.25 -1.65 1.68
N PRO A 103 9.18 -1.28 0.80
CA PRO A 103 10.39 -2.05 0.52
C PRO A 103 11.25 -2.21 1.79
N LYS A 104 11.88 -3.36 1.87
CA LYS A 104 12.86 -3.63 2.94
C LYS A 104 14.17 -2.93 2.66
#